data_43b36ee564982859a5dc32a5de5c41dc
#
_entry.id   43b36ee564982859a5dc32a5de5c41dc
#
_cell.length_a   1.000
_cell.length_b   1.000
_cell.length_c   1.000
_cell.angle_alpha   90.00
_cell.angle_beta   90.00
_cell.angle_gamma   90.00
#
_symmetry.space_group_name_H-M   'P 1'
#
loop_
_entity.id
_entity.type
_entity.pdbx_description
1 polymer ?
#
loop_
_entity_poly.entity_id
_entity_poly.type
_entity_poly.pdbx_seq_one_letter_code
_entity_poly.pdbx_strand_id
1 'polypeptide(L)'
;VLAVSEPGDPALPALGLDIDVRSDLPGYWVYRDGQRVDSTPDVASLWQDDHVAVAIGCWFSVEDALHNAGVRLRHVELGIQGPLFRTTRDTIPVGPFGGPMVASMRPFAEKDVDTVAEVTGRFEKVHGAPIHIGDPAELGISDITKPDFGEVLIPEDGEVPIYWGCGLTALTALEHAKLPMFITHAAGMMLVSDQPNSDLQSGT
;
A
#
# COMPACT_ATOMS: atom_id res chain seq x y z
N VAL A 1 -9.34 -3.05 -1.84
CA VAL A 1 -9.80 -3.45 -0.49
C VAL A 1 -9.97 -4.96 -0.48
N LEU A 2 -9.35 -5.63 0.50
CA LEU A 2 -9.42 -7.10 0.65
C LEU A 2 -10.55 -7.50 1.62
N ALA A 3 -10.68 -6.78 2.73
CA ALA A 3 -11.73 -7.02 3.72
C ALA A 3 -12.12 -5.74 4.44
N VAL A 4 -13.36 -5.72 4.94
CA VAL A 4 -13.92 -4.65 5.79
C VAL A 4 -14.68 -5.33 6.92
N SER A 5 -14.44 -4.92 8.17
CA SER A 5 -15.19 -5.44 9.32
C SER A 5 -16.55 -4.76 9.50
N GLU A 6 -17.41 -5.38 10.27
CA GLU A 6 -18.57 -4.68 10.83
C GLU A 6 -18.13 -3.64 11.87
N PRO A 7 -18.91 -2.58 12.14
CA PRO A 7 -18.60 -1.63 13.19
C PRO A 7 -18.42 -2.30 14.56
N GLY A 8 -17.33 -1.98 15.24
CA GLY A 8 -16.98 -2.54 16.55
C GLY A 8 -16.34 -3.93 16.51
N ASP A 9 -16.51 -4.69 15.42
CA ASP A 9 -15.92 -6.01 15.27
C ASP A 9 -14.45 -5.90 14.80
N PRO A 10 -13.48 -6.41 15.58
CA PRO A 10 -12.07 -6.39 15.16
C PRO A 10 -11.69 -7.57 14.26
N ALA A 11 -12.58 -8.51 13.99
CA ALA A 11 -12.29 -9.70 13.21
C ALA A 11 -12.34 -9.44 11.70
N LEU A 12 -11.45 -10.09 10.96
CA LEU A 12 -11.45 -10.13 9.49
C LEU A 12 -11.48 -11.58 8.97
N PRO A 13 -12.62 -12.28 9.12
CA PRO A 13 -12.71 -13.73 8.82
C PRO A 13 -12.46 -14.08 7.35
N ALA A 14 -12.57 -13.10 6.44
CA ALA A 14 -12.22 -13.28 5.04
C ALA A 14 -10.70 -13.42 4.80
N LEU A 15 -9.87 -13.01 5.77
CA LEU A 15 -8.42 -13.04 5.67
C LEU A 15 -7.77 -14.12 6.55
N GLY A 16 -8.48 -14.60 7.57
CA GLY A 16 -8.02 -15.65 8.48
C GLY A 16 -9.03 -15.90 9.60
N LEU A 17 -9.02 -17.11 10.15
CA LEU A 17 -10.05 -17.56 11.10
C LEU A 17 -9.98 -16.84 12.46
N ASP A 18 -8.77 -16.52 12.92
CA ASP A 18 -8.51 -16.01 14.26
C ASP A 18 -7.91 -14.59 14.25
N ILE A 19 -8.07 -13.86 13.15
CA ILE A 19 -7.48 -12.51 13.01
C ILE A 19 -8.24 -11.52 13.92
N ASP A 20 -7.51 -10.92 14.87
CA ASP A 20 -7.92 -9.75 15.64
C ASP A 20 -7.02 -8.55 15.28
N VAL A 21 -7.56 -7.61 14.52
CA VAL A 21 -6.79 -6.44 14.04
C VAL A 21 -6.29 -5.52 15.15
N ARG A 22 -6.67 -5.76 16.43
CA ARG A 22 -6.21 -4.96 17.56
C ARG A 22 -4.87 -5.41 18.12
N SER A 23 -4.47 -6.67 17.86
CA SER A 23 -3.28 -7.32 18.44
C SER A 23 -2.40 -8.06 17.44
N ASP A 24 -2.91 -8.44 16.27
CA ASP A 24 -2.22 -9.33 15.34
C ASP A 24 -1.29 -8.63 14.36
N LEU A 25 -1.11 -7.31 14.50
CA LEU A 25 -0.08 -6.58 13.78
C LEU A 25 1.11 -6.33 14.70
N PRO A 26 2.36 -6.33 14.17
CA PRO A 26 3.55 -6.11 15.00
C PRO A 26 3.62 -4.74 15.66
N GLY A 27 2.85 -3.76 15.15
CA GLY A 27 2.77 -2.43 15.75
C GLY A 27 1.79 -1.52 15.03
N TYR A 28 1.34 -0.52 15.77
CA TYR A 28 0.29 0.41 15.37
C TYR A 28 0.74 1.86 15.53
N TRP A 29 0.23 2.73 14.68
CA TRP A 29 0.24 4.17 14.84
C TRP A 29 -1.15 4.69 15.14
N VAL A 30 -1.25 5.51 16.17
CA VAL A 30 -2.50 6.15 16.60
C VAL A 30 -2.50 7.60 16.16
N TYR A 31 -3.60 8.02 15.57
CA TYR A 31 -3.80 9.38 15.06
C TYR A 31 -4.99 10.03 15.77
N ARG A 32 -4.86 11.35 16.01
CA ARG A 32 -5.96 12.21 16.45
C ARG A 32 -5.97 13.47 15.60
N ASP A 33 -7.15 13.86 15.16
CA ASP A 33 -7.36 15.06 14.32
C ASP A 33 -6.39 15.11 13.11
N GLY A 34 -6.10 13.96 12.51
CA GLY A 34 -5.21 13.80 11.37
C GLY A 34 -3.71 13.77 11.70
N GLN A 35 -3.31 13.83 12.98
CA GLN A 35 -1.91 13.83 13.40
C GLN A 35 -1.56 12.56 14.16
N ARG A 36 -0.40 11.95 13.85
CA ARG A 36 0.12 10.82 14.63
C ARG A 36 0.52 11.29 16.02
N VAL A 37 -0.07 10.66 17.03
CA VAL A 37 0.14 11.02 18.46
C VAL A 37 0.82 9.90 19.26
N ASP A 38 0.75 8.64 18.79
CA ASP A 38 1.30 7.50 19.54
C ASP A 38 1.73 6.35 18.62
N SER A 39 2.52 5.42 19.18
CA SER A 39 2.91 4.15 18.59
C SER A 39 2.87 3.08 19.66
N THR A 40 2.14 2.00 19.42
CA THR A 40 1.89 0.96 20.42
C THR A 40 1.88 -0.44 19.78
N PRO A 41 2.22 -1.51 20.51
CA PRO A 41 2.12 -2.89 20.00
C PRO A 41 0.69 -3.46 20.04
N ASP A 42 -0.27 -2.78 20.70
CA ASP A 42 -1.65 -3.25 20.88
C ASP A 42 -2.59 -2.06 20.96
N VAL A 43 -3.79 -2.20 20.40
CA VAL A 43 -4.82 -1.14 20.40
C VAL A 43 -6.17 -1.60 20.95
N ALA A 44 -6.23 -2.73 21.63
CA ALA A 44 -7.49 -3.26 22.17
C ALA A 44 -8.18 -2.27 23.13
N SER A 45 -7.39 -1.55 23.94
CA SER A 45 -7.94 -0.53 24.87
C SER A 45 -8.40 0.76 24.17
N LEU A 46 -8.03 0.97 22.91
CA LEU A 46 -8.40 2.14 22.10
C LEU A 46 -9.55 1.83 21.14
N TRP A 47 -9.89 0.55 20.98
CA TRP A 47 -10.94 0.12 20.06
C TRP A 47 -12.30 0.57 20.53
N GLN A 48 -13.13 1.10 19.63
CA GLN A 48 -14.45 1.64 19.92
C GLN A 48 -15.53 0.89 19.11
N ASP A 49 -16.77 0.96 19.57
CA ASP A 49 -17.90 0.25 18.96
C ASP A 49 -18.27 0.75 17.55
N ASP A 50 -17.74 1.91 17.14
CA ASP A 50 -17.92 2.50 15.81
C ASP A 50 -16.68 2.35 14.91
N HIS A 51 -15.61 1.74 15.39
CA HIS A 51 -14.44 1.47 14.56
C HIS A 51 -14.73 0.40 13.51
N VAL A 52 -14.25 0.66 12.30
CA VAL A 52 -14.31 -0.28 11.17
C VAL A 52 -12.88 -0.54 10.69
N ALA A 53 -12.50 -1.81 10.68
CA ALA A 53 -11.22 -2.22 10.09
C ALA A 53 -11.33 -2.33 8.57
N VAL A 54 -10.34 -1.81 7.86
CA VAL A 54 -10.23 -1.92 6.40
C VAL A 54 -8.86 -2.49 6.04
N ALA A 55 -8.84 -3.69 5.49
CA ALA A 55 -7.63 -4.30 4.96
C ALA A 55 -7.44 -3.93 3.48
N ILE A 56 -6.27 -3.39 3.16
CA ILE A 56 -5.90 -2.97 1.81
C ILE A 56 -4.72 -3.82 1.35
N GLY A 57 -4.78 -4.31 0.11
CA GLY A 57 -3.71 -5.11 -0.47
C GLY A 57 -2.41 -4.32 -0.62
N CYS A 58 -1.29 -5.02 -0.55
CA CYS A 58 0.06 -4.44 -0.58
C CYS A 58 0.84 -4.90 -1.80
N TRP A 59 1.84 -4.11 -2.21
CA TRP A 59 2.78 -4.44 -3.28
C TRP A 59 3.42 -5.83 -3.10
N PHE A 60 3.79 -6.19 -1.89
CA PHE A 60 4.44 -7.48 -1.60
C PHE A 60 3.65 -8.70 -2.09
N SER A 61 2.34 -8.57 -2.26
CA SER A 61 1.50 -9.65 -2.78
C SER A 61 1.75 -9.98 -4.25
N VAL A 62 2.40 -9.12 -5.04
CA VAL A 62 2.70 -9.35 -6.46
C VAL A 62 4.13 -9.81 -6.71
N GLU A 63 5.02 -9.74 -5.71
CA GLU A 63 6.46 -9.99 -5.88
C GLU A 63 6.75 -11.42 -6.31
N ASP A 64 6.10 -12.42 -5.70
CA ASP A 64 6.28 -13.82 -6.09
C ASP A 64 5.87 -14.08 -7.55
N ALA A 65 4.78 -13.45 -8.00
CA ALA A 65 4.31 -13.60 -9.38
C ALA A 65 5.29 -12.97 -10.38
N LEU A 66 5.86 -11.81 -10.07
CA LEU A 66 6.88 -11.17 -10.90
C LEU A 66 8.18 -11.97 -10.91
N HIS A 67 8.61 -12.49 -9.75
CA HIS A 67 9.78 -13.34 -9.65
C HIS A 67 9.61 -14.63 -10.49
N ASN A 68 8.45 -15.27 -10.41
CA ASN A 68 8.12 -16.48 -11.18
C ASN A 68 8.03 -16.19 -12.69
N ALA A 69 7.72 -14.97 -13.08
CA ALA A 69 7.78 -14.51 -14.48
C ALA A 69 9.21 -14.17 -14.95
N GLY A 70 10.22 -14.35 -14.10
CA GLY A 70 11.62 -14.08 -14.41
C GLY A 70 12.01 -12.60 -14.35
N VAL A 71 11.18 -11.76 -13.73
CA VAL A 71 11.44 -10.34 -13.57
C VAL A 71 12.37 -10.10 -12.37
N ARG A 72 13.40 -9.29 -12.57
CA ARG A 72 14.33 -8.90 -11.51
C ARG A 72 13.68 -7.88 -10.57
N LEU A 73 13.74 -8.12 -9.27
CA LEU A 73 13.20 -7.24 -8.24
C LEU A 73 14.34 -6.56 -7.46
N ARG A 74 14.85 -5.44 -7.95
CA ARG A 74 16.01 -4.75 -7.37
C ARG A 74 15.81 -4.32 -5.93
N HIS A 75 14.61 -3.85 -5.56
CA HIS A 75 14.30 -3.46 -4.18
C HIS A 75 14.43 -4.66 -3.22
N VAL A 76 14.05 -5.87 -3.66
CA VAL A 76 14.23 -7.11 -2.88
C VAL A 76 15.71 -7.45 -2.72
N GLU A 77 16.50 -7.36 -3.80
CA GLU A 77 17.95 -7.60 -3.76
C GLU A 77 18.66 -6.64 -2.80
N LEU A 78 18.19 -5.40 -2.71
CA LEU A 78 18.73 -4.37 -1.84
C LEU A 78 18.17 -4.42 -0.39
N GLY A 79 17.14 -5.23 -0.14
CA GLY A 79 16.50 -5.33 1.16
C GLY A 79 15.75 -4.07 1.58
N ILE A 80 15.21 -3.32 0.61
CA ILE A 80 14.46 -2.07 0.84
C ILE A 80 13.01 -2.20 0.38
N GLN A 81 12.13 -1.36 0.92
CA GLN A 81 10.74 -1.31 0.48
C GLN A 81 10.55 -0.51 -0.81
N GLY A 82 11.48 0.40 -1.10
CA GLY A 82 11.48 1.31 -2.23
C GLY A 82 10.65 2.58 -2.01
N PRO A 83 10.77 3.54 -2.95
CA PRO A 83 10.23 4.87 -2.80
C PRO A 83 8.72 4.96 -3.05
N LEU A 84 8.09 5.90 -2.33
CA LEU A 84 6.69 6.25 -2.44
C LEU A 84 6.58 7.78 -2.51
N PHE A 85 5.75 8.26 -3.42
CA PHE A 85 5.62 9.68 -3.73
C PHE A 85 4.17 10.13 -3.64
N ARG A 86 3.93 11.29 -3.03
CA ARG A 86 2.67 12.02 -3.22
C ARG A 86 2.65 12.58 -4.64
N THR A 87 1.57 12.33 -5.34
CA THR A 87 1.39 12.80 -6.73
C THR A 87 0.53 14.06 -6.77
N THR A 88 0.46 14.69 -7.95
CA THR A 88 -0.51 15.76 -8.20
C THR A 88 -1.89 15.24 -8.65
N ARG A 89 -2.06 13.93 -8.71
CA ARG A 89 -3.37 13.32 -9.03
C ARG A 89 -4.16 13.15 -7.74
N ASP A 90 -5.24 13.91 -7.61
CA ASP A 90 -6.15 13.75 -6.48
C ASP A 90 -7.04 12.52 -6.61
N THR A 91 -7.40 11.95 -5.47
CA THR A 91 -8.46 10.95 -5.37
C THR A 91 -9.82 11.61 -5.59
N ILE A 92 -10.83 10.82 -5.99
CA ILE A 92 -12.21 11.29 -6.06
C ILE A 92 -12.70 11.53 -4.62
N PRO A 93 -13.07 12.77 -4.24
CA PRO A 93 -13.49 13.06 -2.87
C PRO A 93 -14.80 12.34 -2.52
N VAL A 94 -14.87 11.76 -1.32
CA VAL A 94 -16.09 11.17 -0.76
C VAL A 94 -16.26 11.65 0.68
N GLY A 95 -17.26 12.47 0.95
CA GLY A 95 -17.45 13.10 2.25
C GLY A 95 -16.19 13.89 2.67
N PRO A 96 -15.62 13.65 3.86
CA PRO A 96 -14.41 14.32 4.32
C PRO A 96 -13.11 13.72 3.73
N PHE A 97 -13.20 12.57 3.05
CA PHE A 97 -12.04 11.85 2.53
C PHE A 97 -11.66 12.38 1.15
N GLY A 98 -10.36 12.56 0.92
CA GLY A 98 -9.81 13.06 -0.33
C GLY A 98 -8.32 13.32 -0.21
N GLY A 99 -7.76 14.03 -1.20
CA GLY A 99 -6.35 14.41 -1.21
C GLY A 99 -5.53 13.66 -2.26
N PRO A 100 -4.22 13.89 -2.32
CA PRO A 100 -3.36 13.35 -3.35
C PRO A 100 -3.21 11.83 -3.24
N MET A 101 -3.21 11.18 -4.39
CA MET A 101 -2.83 9.77 -4.49
C MET A 101 -1.35 9.61 -4.18
N VAL A 102 -1.01 8.58 -3.42
CA VAL A 102 0.37 8.14 -3.24
C VAL A 102 0.68 7.05 -4.25
N ALA A 103 1.79 7.18 -4.96
CA ALA A 103 2.29 6.18 -5.88
C ALA A 103 3.54 5.49 -5.33
N SER A 104 3.57 4.17 -5.39
CA SER A 104 4.81 3.39 -5.21
C SER A 104 5.53 3.28 -6.53
N MET A 105 6.85 3.46 -6.53
CA MET A 105 7.69 3.32 -7.72
C MET A 105 8.66 2.15 -7.59
N ARG A 106 8.80 1.39 -8.68
CA ARG A 106 9.86 0.39 -8.84
C ARG A 106 10.44 0.53 -10.25
N PRO A 107 11.78 0.51 -10.39
CA PRO A 107 12.41 0.48 -11.69
C PRO A 107 12.52 -0.96 -12.20
N PHE A 108 12.28 -1.14 -13.49
CA PHE A 108 12.41 -2.42 -14.18
C PHE A 108 13.14 -2.24 -15.49
N ALA A 109 13.84 -3.29 -15.95
CA ALA A 109 14.46 -3.27 -17.26
C ALA A 109 13.40 -3.00 -18.34
N GLU A 110 13.73 -2.18 -19.34
CA GLU A 110 12.81 -1.79 -20.42
C GLU A 110 12.16 -3.01 -21.12
N LYS A 111 12.91 -4.09 -21.29
CA LYS A 111 12.41 -5.35 -21.89
C LYS A 111 11.33 -6.05 -21.06
N ASP A 112 11.25 -5.79 -19.77
CA ASP A 112 10.34 -6.46 -18.82
C ASP A 112 9.07 -5.64 -18.53
N VAL A 113 8.97 -4.41 -19.06
CA VAL A 113 7.87 -3.47 -18.80
C VAL A 113 6.49 -4.08 -19.11
N ASP A 114 6.34 -4.69 -20.29
CA ASP A 114 5.05 -5.30 -20.68
C ASP A 114 4.70 -6.48 -19.77
N THR A 115 5.67 -7.33 -19.43
CA THR A 115 5.49 -8.46 -18.51
C THR A 115 5.08 -7.97 -17.12
N VAL A 116 5.74 -6.92 -16.63
CA VAL A 116 5.42 -6.32 -15.33
C VAL A 116 4.00 -5.78 -15.31
N ALA A 117 3.61 -5.04 -16.36
CA ALA A 117 2.26 -4.49 -16.46
C ALA A 117 1.19 -5.58 -16.56
N GLU A 118 1.43 -6.65 -17.33
CA GLU A 118 0.52 -7.78 -17.47
C GLU A 118 0.38 -8.55 -16.15
N VAL A 119 1.50 -8.92 -15.53
CA VAL A 119 1.49 -9.72 -14.28
C VAL A 119 0.79 -8.94 -13.16
N THR A 120 1.18 -7.68 -12.93
CA THR A 120 0.55 -6.88 -11.86
C THR A 120 -0.90 -6.58 -12.15
N GLY A 121 -1.28 -6.42 -13.43
CA GLY A 121 -2.67 -6.19 -13.85
C GLY A 121 -3.63 -7.30 -13.44
N ARG A 122 -3.15 -8.52 -13.24
CA ARG A 122 -3.97 -9.66 -12.75
C ARG A 122 -4.35 -9.53 -11.27
N PHE A 123 -3.73 -8.63 -10.51
CA PHE A 123 -3.95 -8.42 -9.08
C PHE A 123 -4.81 -7.19 -8.80
N GLU A 124 -5.98 -7.09 -9.42
CA GLU A 124 -6.88 -5.92 -9.34
C GLU A 124 -7.28 -5.56 -7.91
N LYS A 125 -7.40 -6.55 -7.00
CA LYS A 125 -7.75 -6.33 -5.59
C LYS A 125 -6.60 -5.78 -4.74
N VAL A 126 -5.38 -5.79 -5.28
CA VAL A 126 -4.16 -5.32 -4.61
C VAL A 126 -3.74 -3.99 -5.24
N HIS A 127 -2.73 -3.98 -6.10
CA HIS A 127 -2.26 -2.77 -6.78
C HIS A 127 -2.79 -2.63 -8.22
N GLY A 128 -3.15 -3.75 -8.85
CA GLY A 128 -3.59 -3.77 -10.24
C GLY A 128 -2.47 -3.39 -11.22
N ALA A 129 -2.88 -2.96 -12.40
CA ALA A 129 -1.97 -2.48 -13.43
C ALA A 129 -1.28 -1.16 -13.01
N PRO A 130 -0.10 -0.85 -13.60
CA PRO A 130 0.55 0.44 -13.39
C PRO A 130 -0.36 1.63 -13.71
N ILE A 131 -0.29 2.67 -12.90
CA ILE A 131 -0.97 3.95 -13.16
C ILE A 131 -0.16 4.87 -14.06
N HIS A 132 1.16 4.65 -14.14
CA HIS A 132 2.07 5.41 -14.99
C HIS A 132 3.36 4.63 -15.22
N ILE A 133 3.98 4.82 -16.40
CA ILE A 133 5.27 4.26 -16.80
C ILE A 133 6.11 5.37 -17.41
N GLY A 134 7.34 5.56 -16.92
CA GLY A 134 8.28 6.53 -17.48
C GLY A 134 8.40 7.81 -16.66
N ASP A 135 8.26 8.98 -17.29
CA ASP A 135 8.61 10.29 -16.70
C ASP A 135 7.84 10.61 -15.41
N PRO A 136 8.53 10.71 -14.24
CA PRO A 136 7.93 11.07 -12.97
C PRO A 136 7.23 12.44 -12.96
N ALA A 137 7.64 13.36 -13.82
CA ALA A 137 7.06 14.70 -13.91
C ALA A 137 5.57 14.66 -14.28
N GLU A 138 5.10 13.65 -15.01
CA GLU A 138 3.68 13.47 -15.35
C GLU A 138 2.80 13.12 -14.13
N LEU A 139 3.42 12.67 -13.04
CA LEU A 139 2.78 12.49 -11.73
C LEU A 139 3.02 13.67 -10.77
N GLY A 140 3.72 14.72 -11.23
CA GLY A 140 4.10 15.86 -10.42
C GLY A 140 5.29 15.59 -9.49
N ILE A 141 6.03 14.49 -9.71
CA ILE A 141 7.23 14.15 -8.95
C ILE A 141 8.42 14.90 -9.54
N SER A 142 8.88 15.94 -8.84
CA SER A 142 9.94 16.82 -9.32
C SER A 142 11.36 16.27 -9.07
N ASP A 143 11.52 15.38 -8.10
CA ASP A 143 12.83 14.84 -7.70
C ASP A 143 12.66 13.40 -7.20
N ILE A 144 13.00 12.44 -8.06
CA ILE A 144 12.90 11.00 -7.76
C ILE A 144 13.87 10.56 -6.64
N THR A 145 14.86 11.39 -6.31
CA THR A 145 15.81 11.11 -5.21
C THR A 145 15.30 11.51 -3.84
N LYS A 146 14.11 12.13 -3.78
CA LYS A 146 13.46 12.61 -2.54
C LYS A 146 12.06 12.04 -2.39
N PRO A 147 11.92 10.74 -2.09
CA PRO A 147 10.60 10.17 -1.84
C PRO A 147 9.97 10.77 -0.58
N ASP A 148 8.64 10.85 -0.56
CA ASP A 148 7.89 11.24 0.64
C ASP A 148 7.93 10.16 1.72
N PHE A 149 8.03 8.87 1.28
CA PHE A 149 8.10 7.70 2.17
C PHE A 149 9.01 6.63 1.56
N GLY A 150 9.51 5.73 2.42
CA GLY A 150 10.37 4.63 1.99
C GLY A 150 11.78 5.07 1.62
N GLU A 151 12.53 4.18 0.99
CA GLU A 151 13.93 4.39 0.66
C GLU A 151 14.09 4.79 -0.81
N VAL A 152 15.15 5.54 -1.08
CA VAL A 152 15.50 5.96 -2.45
C VAL A 152 15.90 4.75 -3.30
N LEU A 153 15.33 4.65 -4.49
CA LEU A 153 15.69 3.66 -5.51
C LEU A 153 15.68 4.33 -6.88
N ILE A 154 16.87 4.70 -7.38
CA ILE A 154 17.01 5.39 -8.66
C ILE A 154 17.10 4.35 -9.77
N PRO A 155 16.39 4.52 -10.90
CA PRO A 155 16.59 3.68 -12.09
C PRO A 155 18.05 3.66 -12.56
N GLU A 156 18.55 2.49 -12.92
CA GLU A 156 19.84 2.32 -13.59
C GLU A 156 19.69 2.50 -15.12
N ASP A 157 20.81 2.53 -15.83
CA ASP A 157 20.81 2.60 -17.29
C ASP A 157 20.04 1.41 -17.88
N GLY A 158 19.05 1.68 -18.73
CA GLY A 158 18.17 0.67 -19.33
C GLY A 158 17.00 0.23 -18.45
N GLU A 159 16.77 0.91 -17.32
CA GLU A 159 15.59 0.73 -16.49
C GLU A 159 14.58 1.87 -16.68
N VAL A 160 13.31 1.53 -16.58
CA VAL A 160 12.17 2.45 -16.63
C VAL A 160 11.46 2.45 -15.28
N PRO A 161 11.19 3.61 -14.68
CA PRO A 161 10.40 3.69 -13.47
C PRO A 161 8.93 3.41 -13.79
N ILE A 162 8.32 2.50 -13.02
CA ILE A 162 6.92 2.13 -13.13
C ILE A 162 6.22 2.46 -11.81
N TYR A 163 4.99 2.97 -11.88
CA TYR A 163 4.26 3.51 -10.73
C TYR A 163 2.91 2.84 -10.55
N TRP A 164 2.55 2.54 -9.30
CA TRP A 164 1.26 1.98 -8.89
C TRP A 164 0.63 2.81 -7.78
N GLY A 165 -0.70 2.83 -7.73
CA GLY A 165 -1.40 3.38 -6.57
C GLY A 165 -1.03 2.62 -5.30
N CYS A 166 -0.68 3.32 -4.24
CA CYS A 166 -0.25 2.73 -2.96
C CYS A 166 -1.34 2.82 -1.90
N GLY A 167 -1.40 1.83 -1.00
CA GLY A 167 -2.29 1.83 0.18
C GLY A 167 -2.11 3.04 1.09
N LEU A 168 -0.93 3.70 1.07
CA LEU A 168 -0.71 4.99 1.76
C LEU A 168 -1.63 6.12 1.26
N THR A 169 -2.28 5.98 0.11
CA THR A 169 -3.35 6.88 -0.32
C THR A 169 -4.49 6.92 0.70
N ALA A 170 -4.82 5.78 1.33
CA ALA A 170 -5.80 5.74 2.40
C ALA A 170 -5.35 6.53 3.63
N LEU A 171 -4.07 6.43 4.01
CA LEU A 171 -3.52 7.23 5.11
C LEU A 171 -3.63 8.73 4.81
N THR A 172 -3.25 9.18 3.61
CA THR A 172 -3.36 10.61 3.25
C THR A 172 -4.82 11.08 3.26
N ALA A 173 -5.77 10.24 2.84
CA ALA A 173 -7.20 10.55 2.91
C ALA A 173 -7.72 10.64 4.35
N LEU A 174 -7.25 9.79 5.26
CA LEU A 174 -7.59 9.82 6.69
C LEU A 174 -6.99 11.06 7.37
N GLU A 175 -5.73 11.41 7.07
CA GLU A 175 -5.09 12.64 7.56
C GLU A 175 -5.86 13.89 7.09
N HIS A 176 -6.31 13.89 5.82
CA HIS A 176 -7.12 14.98 5.25
C HIS A 176 -8.49 15.10 5.93
N ALA A 177 -9.13 13.97 6.20
CA ALA A 177 -10.44 13.92 6.84
C ALA A 177 -10.43 14.42 8.29
N LYS A 178 -9.28 14.44 8.96
CA LYS A 178 -9.09 14.89 10.36
C LYS A 178 -10.09 14.25 11.32
N LEU A 179 -10.25 12.92 11.18
CA LEU A 179 -11.12 12.18 12.11
C LEU A 179 -10.64 12.36 13.55
N PRO A 180 -11.55 12.35 14.55
CA PRO A 180 -11.19 12.46 15.95
C PRO A 180 -10.14 11.42 16.37
N MET A 181 -10.27 10.19 15.85
CA MET A 181 -9.27 9.13 16.03
C MET A 181 -9.31 8.18 14.83
N PHE A 182 -8.13 7.73 14.38
CA PHE A 182 -7.96 6.55 13.55
C PHE A 182 -6.64 5.86 13.87
N ILE A 183 -6.52 4.61 13.47
CA ILE A 183 -5.38 3.75 13.75
C ILE A 183 -4.93 3.12 12.43
N THR A 184 -3.62 3.01 12.24
CA THR A 184 -3.02 2.28 11.10
C THR A 184 -1.98 1.29 11.62
N HIS A 185 -1.57 0.33 10.79
CA HIS A 185 -0.33 -0.38 11.07
C HIS A 185 0.85 0.59 11.05
N ALA A 186 1.89 0.32 11.83
CA ALA A 186 3.14 1.07 11.72
C ALA A 186 3.89 0.68 10.41
N ALA A 187 4.76 1.56 9.93
CA ALA A 187 5.48 1.32 8.68
C ALA A 187 6.23 -0.02 8.72
N GLY A 188 6.05 -0.83 7.68
CA GLY A 188 6.66 -2.15 7.57
C GLY A 188 6.03 -3.25 8.45
N MET A 189 5.03 -2.93 9.26
CA MET A 189 4.37 -3.84 10.21
C MET A 189 2.97 -4.24 9.75
N MET A 190 2.88 -4.81 8.54
CA MET A 190 1.62 -5.21 7.92
C MET A 190 1.03 -6.47 8.58
N LEU A 191 -0.30 -6.61 8.45
CA LEU A 191 -1.00 -7.85 8.76
C LEU A 191 -0.55 -8.95 7.78
N VAL A 192 -0.29 -10.15 8.31
CA VAL A 192 -0.10 -11.37 7.53
C VAL A 192 -1.40 -12.18 7.61
N SER A 193 -2.01 -12.46 6.47
CA SER A 193 -3.26 -13.23 6.38
C SER A 193 -2.99 -14.70 6.05
N ASP A 194 -4.00 -15.56 6.26
CA ASP A 194 -3.96 -16.97 5.83
C ASP A 194 -4.21 -17.13 4.32
N GLN A 195 -4.59 -16.04 3.63
CA GLN A 195 -4.88 -16.07 2.21
C GLN A 195 -3.58 -16.05 1.39
N PRO A 196 -3.29 -17.08 0.58
CA PRO A 196 -2.14 -17.10 -0.31
C PRO A 196 -2.19 -15.95 -1.34
N ASN A 197 -1.03 -15.38 -1.68
CA ASN A 197 -0.95 -14.34 -2.70
C ASN A 197 -1.51 -14.78 -4.06
N SER A 198 -1.40 -16.08 -4.40
CA SER A 198 -1.96 -16.64 -5.64
C SER A 198 -3.47 -16.42 -5.77
N ASP A 199 -4.21 -16.41 -4.65
CA ASP A 199 -5.67 -16.28 -4.63
C ASP A 199 -6.14 -14.83 -4.83
N LEU A 200 -5.20 -13.88 -4.82
CA LEU A 200 -5.47 -12.46 -5.10
C LEU A 200 -5.47 -12.13 -6.59
N GLN A 201 -5.10 -13.10 -7.45
CA GLN A 201 -5.15 -12.92 -8.90
C GLN A 201 -6.60 -12.99 -9.40
N SER A 202 -6.96 -12.07 -10.31
CA SER A 202 -8.22 -12.10 -11.05
C SER A 202 -8.06 -12.98 -12.29
N GLY A 203 -9.00 -13.91 -12.54
CA GLY A 203 -9.07 -14.60 -13.84
C GLY A 203 -8.27 -15.91 -13.97
N THR A 204 -8.21 -16.74 -12.91
CA THR A 204 -7.94 -18.17 -13.05
C THR A 204 -9.23 -18.99 -13.03
#